data_37e731062f1d81ed2b90cc19a6a38bd8
#
_entry.id   37e731062f1d81ed2b90cc19a6a38bd8
#
_cell.length_a   1.000
_cell.length_b   1.000
_cell.length_c   1.000
_cell.angle_alpha   90.00
_cell.angle_beta   90.00
_cell.angle_gamma   90.00
#
_symmetry.space_group_name_H-M   'P 1'
#
loop_
_entity.id
_entity.type
_entity.pdbx_description
1 polymer ?
#
loop_
_entity_poly.entity_id
_entity_poly.type
_entity_poly.pdbx_seq_one_letter_code
_entity_poly.pdbx_strand_id
1 'polypeptide(L)'
;EYPVWLQVTDYDLHNMWLVPGMTGYLAATEEVAFRLRARGIPPERIHVTGIPVMPAFSEPDALERDACAAALGLDPARPVLLMVSGGAGVGDLSSMVERVLALGAGDEPGGRFQVIAVAGRNAEMHGRLQALAARHPGRVVAVGFTNEMHKLMAASDLVELKCEQTTYRR
;
A
#
# COMPACT_ATOMS: atom_id res chain seq x y z
N GLU A 1 23.49 -13.92 -26.60
CA GLU A 1 23.10 -13.37 -25.29
C GLU A 1 21.78 -12.62 -25.44
N TYR A 2 20.87 -12.81 -24.52
CA TYR A 2 19.60 -12.07 -24.51
C TYR A 2 19.78 -10.76 -23.73
N PRO A 3 19.15 -9.64 -24.16
CA PRO A 3 19.16 -8.42 -23.37
C PRO A 3 18.37 -8.60 -22.06
N VAL A 4 18.99 -8.27 -20.93
CA VAL A 4 18.37 -8.35 -19.61
C VAL A 4 18.28 -6.98 -18.99
N TRP A 5 17.06 -6.54 -18.72
CA TRP A 5 16.76 -5.26 -18.09
C TRP A 5 16.28 -5.48 -16.65
N LEU A 6 16.73 -4.61 -15.76
CA LEU A 6 16.34 -4.67 -14.36
C LEU A 6 15.43 -3.50 -14.02
N GLN A 7 14.22 -3.80 -13.55
CA GLN A 7 13.27 -2.80 -13.06
C GLN A 7 13.51 -2.57 -11.56
N VAL A 8 13.96 -1.37 -11.20
CA VAL A 8 14.04 -0.95 -9.80
C VAL A 8 12.67 -0.43 -9.38
N THR A 9 12.04 -1.13 -8.43
CA THR A 9 10.70 -0.80 -7.92
C THR A 9 10.72 -0.04 -6.59
N ASP A 10 11.90 0.19 -6.02
CA ASP A 10 12.07 0.97 -4.81
C ASP A 10 12.24 2.47 -5.14
N TYR A 11 11.84 3.34 -4.22
CA TYR A 11 12.08 4.78 -4.33
C TYR A 11 13.50 5.18 -3.90
N ASP A 12 14.26 4.26 -3.31
CA ASP A 12 15.68 4.38 -3.01
C ASP A 12 16.47 3.24 -3.66
N LEU A 13 17.74 3.49 -3.99
CA LEU A 13 18.61 2.51 -4.63
C LEU A 13 19.37 1.72 -3.57
N HIS A 14 18.95 0.49 -3.30
CA HIS A 14 19.73 -0.46 -2.52
C HIS A 14 20.82 -1.12 -3.38
N ASN A 15 21.97 -1.47 -2.77
CA ASN A 15 23.07 -2.09 -3.50
C ASN A 15 22.74 -3.43 -4.17
N MET A 16 21.75 -4.15 -3.67
CA MET A 16 21.29 -5.42 -4.27
C MET A 16 20.72 -5.24 -5.69
N TRP A 17 20.32 -4.02 -6.07
CA TRP A 17 19.87 -3.72 -7.43
C TRP A 17 21.03 -3.58 -8.43
N LEU A 18 22.27 -3.45 -7.96
CA LEU A 18 23.46 -3.29 -8.83
C LEU A 18 23.96 -4.68 -9.26
N VAL A 19 23.31 -5.24 -10.25
CA VAL A 19 23.63 -6.59 -10.77
C VAL A 19 24.56 -6.49 -11.98
N PRO A 20 25.71 -7.16 -11.98
CA PRO A 20 26.60 -7.19 -13.15
C PRO A 20 25.92 -7.83 -14.37
N GLY A 21 26.30 -7.37 -15.57
CA GLY A 21 25.82 -7.97 -16.82
C GLY A 21 24.44 -7.53 -17.28
N MET A 22 23.77 -6.61 -16.56
CA MET A 22 22.50 -6.04 -17.02
C MET A 22 22.70 -5.22 -18.28
N THR A 23 21.80 -5.34 -19.24
CA THR A 23 21.75 -4.48 -20.44
C THR A 23 21.43 -3.04 -20.05
N GLY A 24 20.49 -2.86 -19.12
CA GLY A 24 20.11 -1.54 -18.59
C GLY A 24 19.17 -1.64 -17.41
N TYR A 25 18.75 -0.46 -16.95
CA TYR A 25 17.93 -0.27 -15.76
C TYR A 25 16.71 0.59 -16.09
N LEU A 26 15.57 0.15 -15.58
CA LEU A 26 14.32 0.91 -15.58
C LEU A 26 14.15 1.46 -14.16
N ALA A 27 14.17 2.78 -14.01
CA ALA A 27 14.13 3.46 -12.71
C ALA A 27 12.72 3.93 -12.37
N ALA A 28 12.33 3.82 -11.11
CA ALA A 28 11.05 4.28 -10.59
C ALA A 28 10.93 5.82 -10.67
N THR A 29 12.03 6.54 -10.40
CA THR A 29 12.08 8.00 -10.33
C THR A 29 13.41 8.55 -10.84
N GLU A 30 13.47 9.86 -11.11
CA GLU A 30 14.72 10.56 -11.44
C GLU A 30 15.76 10.47 -10.32
N GLU A 31 15.33 10.41 -9.06
CA GLU A 31 16.24 10.23 -7.92
C GLU A 31 16.94 8.87 -7.99
N VAL A 32 16.19 7.80 -8.28
CA VAL A 32 16.77 6.46 -8.49
C VAL A 32 17.73 6.46 -9.69
N ALA A 33 17.37 7.12 -10.79
CA ALA A 33 18.22 7.26 -11.96
C ALA A 33 19.51 8.04 -11.64
N PHE A 34 19.42 9.13 -10.88
CA PHE A 34 20.58 9.86 -10.39
C PHE A 34 21.52 8.97 -9.56
N ARG A 35 20.96 8.17 -8.65
CA ARG A 35 21.75 7.25 -7.81
C ARG A 35 22.39 6.12 -8.60
N LEU A 36 21.73 5.61 -9.65
CA LEU A 36 22.32 4.63 -10.57
C LEU A 36 23.53 5.25 -11.31
N ARG A 37 23.40 6.48 -11.83
CA ARG A 37 24.51 7.20 -12.45
C ARG A 37 25.67 7.42 -11.49
N ALA A 38 25.39 7.81 -10.24
CA ALA A 38 26.39 8.00 -9.19
C ALA A 38 27.13 6.70 -8.83
N ARG A 39 26.57 5.53 -9.13
CA ARG A 39 27.19 4.20 -8.96
C ARG A 39 27.88 3.69 -10.24
N GLY A 40 28.04 4.56 -11.26
CA GLY A 40 28.79 4.26 -12.47
C GLY A 40 28.00 3.56 -13.56
N ILE A 41 26.66 3.50 -13.48
CA ILE A 41 25.83 3.01 -14.58
C ILE A 41 25.77 4.11 -15.64
N PRO A 42 26.12 3.82 -16.92
CA PRO A 42 26.07 4.79 -18.01
C PRO A 42 24.65 5.34 -18.22
N PRO A 43 24.49 6.65 -18.46
CA PRO A 43 23.17 7.28 -18.60
C PRO A 43 22.29 6.65 -19.69
N GLU A 44 22.89 6.23 -20.81
CA GLU A 44 22.20 5.60 -21.93
C GLU A 44 21.62 4.20 -21.60
N ARG A 45 21.99 3.65 -20.46
CA ARG A 45 21.49 2.38 -19.92
C ARG A 45 20.47 2.56 -18.80
N ILE A 46 20.01 3.79 -18.58
CA ILE A 46 19.05 4.12 -17.51
C ILE A 46 17.86 4.82 -18.13
N HIS A 47 16.65 4.27 -17.90
CA HIS A 47 15.41 4.87 -18.34
C HIS A 47 14.47 5.06 -17.17
N VAL A 48 13.92 6.25 -17.00
CA VAL A 48 12.91 6.54 -15.98
C VAL A 48 11.55 6.20 -16.55
N THR A 49 10.96 5.12 -16.05
CA THR A 49 9.70 4.57 -16.57
C THR A 49 8.57 4.56 -15.54
N GLY A 50 8.87 4.92 -14.29
CA GLY A 50 7.94 4.63 -13.19
C GLY A 50 7.99 3.16 -12.76
N ILE A 51 7.09 2.80 -11.87
CA ILE A 51 6.88 1.42 -11.41
C ILE A 51 5.72 0.83 -12.21
N PRO A 52 5.88 -0.34 -12.86
CA PRO A 52 4.78 -0.99 -13.55
C PRO A 52 3.71 -1.44 -12.53
N VAL A 53 2.48 -1.09 -12.79
CA VAL A 53 1.31 -1.47 -11.99
C VAL A 53 0.36 -2.33 -12.82
N MET A 54 -0.48 -3.11 -12.16
CA MET A 54 -1.53 -3.86 -12.85
C MET A 54 -2.54 -2.89 -13.49
N PRO A 55 -3.11 -3.20 -14.66
CA PRO A 55 -4.08 -2.34 -15.36
C PRO A 55 -5.24 -1.85 -14.47
N ALA A 56 -5.69 -2.69 -13.55
CA ALA A 56 -6.76 -2.34 -12.61
C ALA A 56 -6.47 -1.09 -11.74
N PHE A 57 -5.19 -0.68 -11.60
CA PHE A 57 -4.81 0.55 -10.90
C PHE A 57 -4.65 1.75 -11.83
N SER A 58 -4.64 1.55 -13.14
CA SER A 58 -4.46 2.62 -14.14
C SER A 58 -5.76 2.98 -14.85
N GLU A 59 -6.86 2.31 -14.56
CA GLU A 59 -8.20 2.58 -15.10
C GLU A 59 -9.09 3.21 -14.00
N PRO A 60 -8.83 4.46 -13.58
CA PRO A 60 -9.53 5.09 -12.46
C PRO A 60 -11.01 5.28 -12.70
N ASP A 61 -11.43 5.42 -13.96
CA ASP A 61 -12.83 5.67 -14.33
C ASP A 61 -13.75 4.44 -14.18
N ALA A 62 -13.16 3.26 -13.91
CA ALA A 62 -13.93 2.03 -13.74
C ALA A 62 -14.46 1.83 -12.30
N LEU A 63 -13.99 2.62 -11.33
CA LEU A 63 -14.28 2.41 -9.92
C LEU A 63 -14.77 3.69 -9.23
N GLU A 64 -16.08 3.79 -9.10
CA GLU A 64 -16.71 4.84 -8.29
C GLU A 64 -16.48 4.60 -6.80
N ARG A 65 -15.90 5.59 -6.09
CA ARG A 65 -15.58 5.54 -4.66
C ARG A 65 -16.76 5.07 -3.80
N ASP A 66 -17.91 5.69 -4.00
CA ASP A 66 -19.12 5.45 -3.18
C ASP A 66 -19.67 4.05 -3.40
N ALA A 67 -19.63 3.56 -4.64
CA ALA A 67 -20.01 2.19 -4.95
C ALA A 67 -19.06 1.17 -4.31
N CYS A 68 -17.74 1.45 -4.33
CA CYS A 68 -16.76 0.60 -3.67
C CYS A 68 -16.91 0.60 -2.15
N ALA A 69 -17.18 1.75 -1.53
CA ALA A 69 -17.43 1.85 -0.09
C ALA A 69 -18.71 1.11 0.32
N ALA A 70 -19.81 1.30 -0.42
CA ALA A 70 -21.07 0.62 -0.18
C ALA A 70 -20.96 -0.91 -0.32
N ALA A 71 -20.19 -1.40 -1.31
CA ALA A 71 -19.94 -2.83 -1.50
C ALA A 71 -19.19 -3.47 -0.32
N LEU A 72 -18.44 -2.67 0.45
CA LEU A 72 -17.76 -3.08 1.68
C LEU A 72 -18.64 -2.92 2.94
N GLY A 73 -19.88 -2.46 2.79
CA GLY A 73 -20.77 -2.18 3.93
C GLY A 73 -20.43 -0.91 4.70
N LEU A 74 -19.68 0.00 4.07
CA LEU A 74 -19.31 1.30 4.61
C LEU A 74 -20.30 2.38 4.14
N ASP A 75 -20.44 3.45 4.93
CA ASP A 75 -21.23 4.61 4.61
C ASP A 75 -20.44 5.52 3.64
N PRO A 76 -20.89 5.72 2.39
CA PRO A 76 -20.18 6.55 1.42
C PRO A 76 -20.07 8.04 1.84
N ALA A 77 -20.95 8.52 2.73
CA ALA A 77 -20.91 9.90 3.21
C ALA A 77 -19.79 10.16 4.22
N ARG A 78 -19.08 9.12 4.68
CA ARG A 78 -18.02 9.23 5.68
C ARG A 78 -16.64 9.00 5.07
N PRO A 79 -15.61 9.71 5.55
CA PRO A 79 -14.23 9.43 5.16
C PRO A 79 -13.81 8.00 5.50
N VAL A 80 -13.05 7.38 4.61
CA VAL A 80 -12.53 6.03 4.75
C VAL A 80 -11.01 6.04 4.77
N LEU A 81 -10.43 5.48 5.82
CA LEU A 81 -8.99 5.25 5.96
C LEU A 81 -8.67 3.79 5.65
N LEU A 82 -7.83 3.54 4.67
CA LEU A 82 -7.25 2.22 4.40
C LEU A 82 -5.93 2.06 5.16
N MET A 83 -5.84 1.02 5.99
CA MET A 83 -4.64 0.67 6.73
C MET A 83 -4.13 -0.71 6.31
N VAL A 84 -2.86 -0.79 5.90
CA VAL A 84 -2.26 -2.02 5.36
C VAL A 84 -0.97 -2.37 6.10
N SER A 85 -0.87 -3.58 6.62
CA SER A 85 0.31 -4.06 7.36
C SER A 85 1.46 -4.58 6.48
N GLY A 86 1.36 -4.42 5.15
CA GLY A 86 2.26 -5.05 4.20
C GLY A 86 1.92 -6.53 3.94
N GLY A 87 2.52 -7.12 2.88
CA GLY A 87 2.19 -8.48 2.42
C GLY A 87 2.51 -9.58 3.44
N ALA A 88 3.51 -9.39 4.29
CA ALA A 88 3.91 -10.32 5.36
C ALA A 88 3.12 -10.12 6.67
N GLY A 89 2.34 -9.03 6.78
CA GLY A 89 1.55 -8.75 7.99
C GLY A 89 2.41 -8.50 9.23
N VAL A 90 3.59 -7.88 9.07
CA VAL A 90 4.51 -7.59 10.18
C VAL A 90 4.04 -6.34 10.92
N GLY A 91 4.04 -6.43 12.25
CA GLY A 91 3.63 -5.35 13.16
C GLY A 91 2.22 -5.54 13.73
N ASP A 92 1.86 -4.71 14.70
CA ASP A 92 0.55 -4.78 15.38
C ASP A 92 -0.43 -3.78 14.76
N LEU A 93 -0.98 -4.15 13.58
CA LEU A 93 -1.99 -3.36 12.90
C LEU A 93 -3.25 -3.18 13.75
N SER A 94 -3.63 -4.20 14.53
CA SER A 94 -4.84 -4.12 15.35
C SER A 94 -4.77 -3.01 16.39
N SER A 95 -3.65 -2.89 17.11
CA SER A 95 -3.43 -1.78 18.06
C SER A 95 -3.36 -0.42 17.35
N MET A 96 -2.81 -0.35 16.14
CA MET A 96 -2.83 0.88 15.36
C MET A 96 -4.25 1.30 15.00
N VAL A 97 -5.06 0.37 14.52
CA VAL A 97 -6.49 0.63 14.21
C VAL A 97 -7.23 1.08 15.46
N GLU A 98 -7.05 0.44 16.63
CA GLU A 98 -7.67 0.86 17.90
C GLU A 98 -7.31 2.31 18.27
N ARG A 99 -6.03 2.66 18.16
CA ARG A 99 -5.56 4.04 18.44
C ARG A 99 -6.16 5.06 17.47
N VAL A 100 -6.23 4.72 16.19
CA VAL A 100 -6.83 5.57 15.16
C VAL A 100 -8.33 5.74 15.41
N LEU A 101 -9.04 4.67 15.76
CA LEU A 101 -10.46 4.73 16.12
C LEU A 101 -10.71 5.62 17.34
N ALA A 102 -9.80 5.61 18.32
CA ALA A 102 -9.88 6.48 19.50
C ALA A 102 -9.73 7.96 19.13
N LEU A 103 -8.88 8.31 18.16
CA LEU A 103 -8.75 9.68 17.66
C LEU A 103 -10.02 10.17 16.94
N GLY A 104 -10.75 9.26 16.28
CA GLY A 104 -12.01 9.54 15.61
C GLY A 104 -13.24 9.35 16.48
N ALA A 105 -13.10 9.14 17.79
CA ALA A 105 -14.20 9.09 18.74
C ALA A 105 -14.72 10.51 18.94
N GLY A 106 -15.77 10.87 18.21
CA GLY A 106 -16.53 12.12 18.37
C GLY A 106 -17.92 11.83 18.92
N ASP A 107 -18.70 12.88 19.17
CA ASP A 107 -20.08 12.77 19.67
C ASP A 107 -21.06 12.18 18.63
N GLU A 108 -20.61 11.91 17.41
CA GLU A 108 -21.44 11.33 16.35
C GLU A 108 -21.51 9.80 16.48
N PRO A 109 -22.70 9.22 16.31
CA PRO A 109 -22.86 7.76 16.23
C PRO A 109 -21.99 7.18 15.10
N GLY A 110 -21.06 6.27 15.47
CA GLY A 110 -20.15 5.64 14.51
C GLY A 110 -18.83 6.38 14.26
N GLY A 111 -18.58 7.55 14.93
CA GLY A 111 -17.33 8.31 14.85
C GLY A 111 -17.15 9.07 13.52
N ARG A 112 -16.06 9.81 13.43
CA ARG A 112 -15.81 10.76 12.31
C ARG A 112 -15.40 10.10 11.00
N PHE A 113 -14.85 8.88 11.03
CA PHE A 113 -14.36 8.17 9.85
C PHE A 113 -14.47 6.65 10.03
N GLN A 114 -14.30 5.94 8.95
CA GLN A 114 -14.34 4.47 8.87
C GLN A 114 -12.96 3.93 8.49
N VAL A 115 -12.68 2.66 8.81
CA VAL A 115 -11.38 2.04 8.58
C VAL A 115 -11.54 0.73 7.82
N ILE A 116 -10.80 0.58 6.74
CA ILE A 116 -10.52 -0.70 6.10
C ILE A 116 -9.15 -1.16 6.58
N ALA A 117 -9.06 -2.31 7.24
CA ALA A 117 -7.80 -2.83 7.77
C ALA A 117 -7.43 -4.15 7.08
N VAL A 118 -6.28 -4.16 6.39
CA VAL A 118 -5.84 -5.31 5.59
C VAL A 118 -4.69 -6.04 6.28
N ALA A 119 -4.96 -7.27 6.72
CA ALA A 119 -3.99 -8.14 7.40
C ALA A 119 -3.05 -8.89 6.43
N GLY A 120 -3.34 -8.89 5.14
CA GLY A 120 -2.60 -9.72 4.19
C GLY A 120 -2.75 -11.21 4.49
N ARG A 121 -1.65 -11.96 4.43
CA ARG A 121 -1.64 -13.42 4.68
C ARG A 121 -1.54 -13.81 6.16
N ASN A 122 -1.52 -12.84 7.06
CA ASN A 122 -1.45 -13.10 8.49
C ASN A 122 -2.84 -13.44 9.06
N ALA A 123 -3.14 -14.74 9.21
CA ALA A 123 -4.43 -15.22 9.71
C ALA A 123 -4.70 -14.80 11.15
N GLU A 124 -3.68 -14.75 12.02
CA GLU A 124 -3.83 -14.30 13.40
C GLU A 124 -4.22 -12.82 13.46
N MET A 125 -3.53 -11.98 12.72
CA MET A 125 -3.86 -10.55 12.59
C MET A 125 -5.27 -10.35 12.03
N HIS A 126 -5.65 -11.11 11.01
CA HIS A 126 -7.00 -11.06 10.46
C HIS A 126 -8.06 -11.38 11.52
N GLY A 127 -7.85 -12.43 12.34
CA GLY A 127 -8.75 -12.77 13.44
C GLY A 127 -8.88 -11.64 14.49
N ARG A 128 -7.76 -10.98 14.84
CA ARG A 128 -7.79 -9.79 15.73
C ARG A 128 -8.58 -8.64 15.13
N LEU A 129 -8.39 -8.36 13.85
CA LEU A 129 -9.12 -7.31 13.15
C LEU A 129 -10.61 -7.62 13.02
N GLN A 130 -10.98 -8.89 12.81
CA GLN A 130 -12.39 -9.32 12.82
C GLN A 130 -13.04 -9.12 14.19
N ALA A 131 -12.34 -9.47 15.27
CA ALA A 131 -12.82 -9.21 16.63
C ALA A 131 -12.99 -7.71 16.90
N LEU A 132 -12.10 -6.87 16.35
CA LEU A 132 -12.20 -5.42 16.43
C LEU A 132 -13.39 -4.90 15.62
N ALA A 133 -13.58 -5.38 14.40
CA ALA A 133 -14.73 -5.03 13.55
C ALA A 133 -16.08 -5.38 14.21
N ALA A 134 -16.14 -6.52 14.89
CA ALA A 134 -17.34 -6.91 15.64
C ALA A 134 -17.68 -5.96 16.80
N ARG A 135 -16.67 -5.31 17.39
CA ARG A 135 -16.86 -4.26 18.43
C ARG A 135 -17.23 -2.90 17.87
N HIS A 136 -16.97 -2.68 16.57
CA HIS A 136 -17.20 -1.40 15.87
C HIS A 136 -17.97 -1.64 14.56
N PRO A 137 -19.22 -2.13 14.62
CA PRO A 137 -20.01 -2.46 13.43
C PRO A 137 -20.25 -1.21 12.57
N GLY A 138 -20.12 -1.38 11.24
CA GLY A 138 -20.26 -0.27 10.28
C GLY A 138 -19.14 0.77 10.33
N ARG A 139 -18.10 0.55 11.13
CA ARG A 139 -16.96 1.46 11.26
C ARG A 139 -15.62 0.85 10.87
N VAL A 140 -15.50 -0.48 11.02
CA VAL A 140 -14.27 -1.22 10.68
C VAL A 140 -14.60 -2.38 9.77
N VAL A 141 -13.87 -2.48 8.68
CA VAL A 141 -13.87 -3.64 7.78
C VAL A 141 -12.54 -4.35 7.88
N ALA A 142 -12.55 -5.60 8.32
CA ALA A 142 -11.37 -6.44 8.41
C ALA A 142 -11.22 -7.26 7.13
N VAL A 143 -10.09 -7.09 6.44
CA VAL A 143 -9.77 -7.78 5.20
C VAL A 143 -8.51 -8.64 5.40
N GLY A 144 -8.57 -9.89 4.95
CA GLY A 144 -7.40 -10.77 4.88
C GLY A 144 -6.57 -10.49 3.62
N PHE A 145 -6.07 -11.56 2.99
CA PHE A 145 -5.43 -11.45 1.68
C PHE A 145 -6.48 -11.14 0.61
N THR A 146 -6.18 -10.18 -0.27
CA THR A 146 -7.07 -9.81 -1.38
C THR A 146 -6.29 -9.57 -2.67
N ASN A 147 -6.89 -9.89 -3.80
CA ASN A 147 -6.44 -9.49 -5.14
C ASN A 147 -7.19 -8.22 -5.63
N GLU A 148 -8.10 -7.69 -4.82
CA GLU A 148 -8.94 -6.53 -5.15
C GLU A 148 -8.50 -5.26 -4.43
N MET A 149 -7.18 -5.11 -4.16
CA MET A 149 -6.63 -3.94 -3.48
C MET A 149 -7.03 -2.62 -4.17
N HIS A 150 -7.13 -2.62 -5.50
CA HIS A 150 -7.57 -1.46 -6.28
C HIS A 150 -8.98 -0.98 -5.87
N LYS A 151 -9.90 -1.88 -5.53
CA LYS A 151 -11.25 -1.52 -5.03
C LYS A 151 -11.19 -0.94 -3.61
N LEU A 152 -10.35 -1.50 -2.75
CA LEU A 152 -10.13 -0.97 -1.40
C LEU A 152 -9.53 0.43 -1.43
N MET A 153 -8.57 0.65 -2.33
CA MET A 153 -7.98 1.96 -2.55
C MET A 153 -8.99 2.95 -3.13
N ALA A 154 -9.81 2.53 -4.10
CA ALA A 154 -10.86 3.36 -4.67
C ALA A 154 -11.92 3.77 -3.63
N ALA A 155 -12.26 2.89 -2.68
CA ALA A 155 -13.20 3.18 -1.59
C ALA A 155 -12.65 4.17 -0.55
N SER A 156 -11.35 4.48 -0.58
CA SER A 156 -10.65 5.15 0.51
C SER A 156 -10.25 6.58 0.16
N ASP A 157 -10.32 7.48 1.16
CA ASP A 157 -9.90 8.87 1.04
C ASP A 157 -8.43 9.06 1.45
N LEU A 158 -7.93 8.17 2.32
CA LEU A 158 -6.55 8.17 2.80
C LEU A 158 -6.04 6.74 2.91
N VAL A 159 -4.79 6.53 2.53
CA VAL A 159 -4.11 5.24 2.65
C VAL A 159 -2.91 5.38 3.59
N GLU A 160 -2.91 4.59 4.66
CA GLU A 160 -1.76 4.42 5.56
C GLU A 160 -1.11 3.09 5.25
N LEU A 161 0.16 3.17 4.83
CA LEU A 161 0.98 2.00 4.55
C LEU A 161 2.11 1.97 5.57
N LYS A 162 2.28 0.85 6.26
CA LYS A 162 3.52 0.62 6.98
C LYS A 162 4.64 0.43 5.96
N CYS A 163 5.40 1.49 5.73
CA CYS A 163 6.61 1.40 4.92
C CYS A 163 7.65 0.58 5.71
N GLU A 164 7.91 -0.64 5.27
CA GLU A 164 9.05 -1.43 5.75
C GLU A 164 10.34 -0.91 5.10
N GLN A 165 10.62 0.38 5.25
CA GLN A 165 11.97 0.84 5.05
C GLN A 165 12.76 0.34 6.24
N THR A 166 13.55 -0.69 6.01
CA THR A 166 14.65 -1.07 6.88
C THR A 166 15.44 0.20 7.17
N THR A 167 15.29 0.73 8.38
CA THR A 167 16.09 1.84 8.85
C THR A 167 17.50 1.29 8.98
N TYR A 168 18.33 1.48 7.97
CA TYR A 168 19.75 1.26 8.12
C TYR A 168 20.24 2.30 9.13
N ARG A 169 20.37 1.88 10.38
CA ARG A 169 21.27 2.58 11.30
C ARG A 169 22.68 2.42 10.74
N ARG A 170 23.29 3.54 10.43
CA ARG A 170 24.73 3.63 10.18
C ARG A 170 25.52 3.19 11.43
#